data_1a9c1e3801e4ffbe3087d720a463e8b3
#
_entry.id   1a9c1e3801e4ffbe3087d720a463e8b3
#
_cell.length_a   1.000
_cell.length_b   1.000
_cell.length_c   1.000
_cell.angle_alpha   90.00
_cell.angle_beta   90.00
_cell.angle_gamma   90.00
#
_symmetry.space_group_name_H-M   'P 1'
#
loop_
_entity.id
_entity.type
_entity.pdbx_description
1 polymer ?
#
loop_
_entity_poly.entity_id
_entity_poly.type
_entity_poly.pdbx_seq_one_letter_code
_entity_poly.pdbx_strand_id
1 'polypeptide(L)'
;MEANKKIGIAVVLWVVAAGLFFVIRGATDQDVEPPFVVESMPNLDRIELDVPRFEGGMKRVVLERRERQWWLSSPVEERMDRRKAEEFTAVFGNLRIGDFENEDITDETYGLSEDRAVRVSLMESGTDRGSQKFLVGNQAQISQTGEVGTYIRPVDQDRVYRARGAFGDLVRTPVHELRERSVISVGQEGIESVHMTHADGHQVGVELRGDTWEISDSMSNVQIDQRRAARLASTLGRLDSVGFFEGTAEEVGLDNPAVVVEMVTGLETVRLEVATMVTGDRTRYFVRREGDSRIYEVSREDGQLLTTRLSGVRDRAIVGVGSPVLSKIELAGEDGVRLQRGRQGWTMERPRGVALDQEKAMSLARFVAGLRAEDWVEEEIDFHNSEVEIMTILIGIDGHDTTLTIGPPVPGVRGARYATYSEESGIFVVSRETVNRLTTDARALSVEDDG
;
A
#
# COMPACT_ATOMS: atom_id res chain seq x y z
N MET A 1 -88.91 37.79 -24.26
CA MET A 1 -88.94 36.35 -23.91
C MET A 1 -87.60 35.62 -24.20
N GLU A 2 -86.80 36.09 -25.13
CA GLU A 2 -85.52 35.46 -25.47
C GLU A 2 -84.39 35.74 -24.47
N ALA A 3 -84.33 36.86 -23.81
CA ALA A 3 -83.28 37.23 -22.87
C ALA A 3 -83.28 36.29 -21.63
N ASN A 4 -84.45 35.93 -21.14
CA ASN A 4 -84.56 35.05 -19.96
C ASN A 4 -84.18 33.56 -20.24
N LYS A 5 -84.29 33.10 -21.51
CA LYS A 5 -83.84 31.78 -21.94
C LYS A 5 -82.33 31.70 -21.99
N LYS A 6 -81.65 32.78 -22.43
CA LYS A 6 -80.14 32.80 -22.48
C LYS A 6 -79.54 32.86 -21.08
N ILE A 7 -80.14 33.53 -20.13
CA ILE A 7 -79.71 33.59 -18.74
C ILE A 7 -79.87 32.21 -18.08
N GLY A 8 -81.00 31.51 -18.31
CA GLY A 8 -81.23 30.16 -17.79
C GLY A 8 -80.27 29.17 -18.30
N ILE A 9 -79.90 29.24 -19.60
CA ILE A 9 -78.84 28.30 -20.15
C ILE A 9 -77.45 28.61 -19.56
N ALA A 10 -77.13 29.91 -19.37
CA ALA A 10 -75.84 30.30 -18.80
C ALA A 10 -75.69 29.83 -17.29
N VAL A 11 -76.80 29.91 -16.53
CA VAL A 11 -76.79 29.42 -15.12
C VAL A 11 -76.69 27.92 -15.07
N VAL A 12 -77.39 27.18 -15.96
CA VAL A 12 -77.23 25.69 -15.99
C VAL A 12 -75.86 25.31 -16.42
N LEU A 13 -75.25 25.95 -17.38
CA LEU A 13 -73.86 25.71 -17.78
C LEU A 13 -72.84 25.98 -16.62
N TRP A 14 -73.09 27.04 -15.85
CA TRP A 14 -72.30 27.42 -14.72
C TRP A 14 -72.38 26.37 -13.55
N VAL A 15 -73.61 25.89 -13.27
CA VAL A 15 -73.85 24.85 -12.27
C VAL A 15 -73.24 23.51 -12.70
N VAL A 16 -73.32 23.18 -14.00
CA VAL A 16 -72.65 21.96 -14.51
C VAL A 16 -71.15 22.11 -14.49
N ALA A 17 -70.60 23.28 -14.87
CA ALA A 17 -69.15 23.53 -14.78
C ALA A 17 -68.63 23.55 -13.31
N ALA A 18 -69.40 24.14 -12.37
CA ALA A 18 -69.08 24.10 -10.96
C ALA A 18 -69.15 22.66 -10.37
N GLY A 19 -70.21 21.91 -10.79
CA GLY A 19 -70.30 20.48 -10.40
C GLY A 19 -69.18 19.64 -10.94
N LEU A 20 -68.80 19.82 -12.22
CA LEU A 20 -67.61 19.13 -12.79
C LEU A 20 -66.31 19.56 -12.11
N PHE A 21 -66.16 20.83 -11.76
CA PHE A 21 -65.01 21.36 -11.05
C PHE A 21 -64.89 20.74 -9.64
N PHE A 22 -66.03 20.59 -8.94
CA PHE A 22 -66.05 19.91 -7.61
C PHE A 22 -65.82 18.40 -7.74
N VAL A 23 -66.34 17.74 -8.78
CA VAL A 23 -66.06 16.30 -9.02
C VAL A 23 -64.63 16.09 -9.43
N ILE A 24 -64.05 16.95 -10.28
CA ILE A 24 -62.62 16.87 -10.64
C ILE A 24 -61.75 17.20 -9.44
N ARG A 25 -62.13 18.15 -8.60
CA ARG A 25 -61.37 18.51 -7.41
C ARG A 25 -61.50 17.45 -6.30
N GLY A 26 -62.65 16.80 -6.13
CA GLY A 26 -62.83 15.68 -5.21
C GLY A 26 -62.23 14.38 -5.70
N ALA A 27 -62.00 14.22 -7.03
CA ALA A 27 -61.26 13.09 -7.58
C ALA A 27 -59.73 13.29 -7.54
N THR A 28 -59.27 14.52 -7.24
CA THR A 28 -57.84 14.84 -7.08
C THR A 28 -57.39 14.88 -5.59
N ASP A 29 -58.35 14.86 -4.65
CA ASP A 29 -58.05 14.58 -3.25
C ASP A 29 -58.11 13.05 -2.99
N GLN A 30 -57.37 12.27 -3.78
CA GLN A 30 -56.79 11.04 -3.22
C GLN A 30 -55.78 11.52 -2.16
N ASP A 31 -55.89 11.02 -0.98
CA ASP A 31 -54.89 11.15 0.09
C ASP A 31 -53.52 10.77 -0.49
N VAL A 32 -52.87 11.72 -1.13
CA VAL A 32 -51.45 11.63 -1.44
C VAL A 32 -50.78 11.78 -0.08
N GLU A 33 -50.55 10.67 0.62
CA GLU A 33 -49.63 10.69 1.74
C GLU A 33 -48.40 11.47 1.33
N PRO A 34 -47.97 12.44 2.13
CA PRO A 34 -46.80 13.22 1.78
C PRO A 34 -45.65 12.28 1.45
N PRO A 35 -44.90 12.55 0.37
CA PRO A 35 -43.80 11.70 -0.01
C PRO A 35 -42.87 11.54 1.21
N PHE A 36 -42.45 10.30 1.50
CA PHE A 36 -41.48 10.03 2.56
C PHE A 36 -40.23 10.89 2.29
N VAL A 37 -40.01 11.87 3.14
CA VAL A 37 -38.84 12.73 3.09
C VAL A 37 -37.88 12.23 4.16
N VAL A 38 -36.74 11.69 3.75
CA VAL A 38 -35.61 11.57 4.67
C VAL A 38 -35.16 12.98 4.96
N GLU A 39 -35.40 13.44 6.17
CA GLU A 39 -34.88 14.75 6.59
C GLU A 39 -33.34 14.70 6.55
N SER A 40 -32.73 15.75 5.99
CA SER A 40 -31.28 15.91 6.06
C SER A 40 -30.83 15.87 7.51
N MET A 41 -29.84 15.03 7.80
CA MET A 41 -29.26 14.84 9.14
C MET A 41 -27.83 15.40 9.17
N PRO A 42 -27.64 16.72 9.23
CA PRO A 42 -26.31 17.33 9.18
C PRO A 42 -25.45 16.98 10.41
N ASN A 43 -26.09 16.62 11.52
CA ASN A 43 -25.42 16.21 12.75
C ASN A 43 -25.58 14.72 13.02
N LEU A 44 -25.74 13.92 11.95
CA LEU A 44 -25.76 12.45 12.07
C LEU A 44 -24.60 11.95 12.89
N ASP A 45 -24.85 11.26 13.98
CA ASP A 45 -23.84 10.80 14.91
C ASP A 45 -23.93 9.30 15.27
N ARG A 46 -25.03 8.63 14.84
CA ARG A 46 -25.17 7.19 15.01
C ARG A 46 -25.89 6.54 13.84
N ILE A 47 -25.29 5.45 13.35
CA ILE A 47 -25.85 4.59 12.31
C ILE A 47 -25.85 3.16 12.84
N GLU A 48 -27.03 2.53 12.85
CA GLU A 48 -27.15 1.10 13.18
C GLU A 48 -27.55 0.34 11.92
N LEU A 49 -26.84 -0.75 11.65
CA LEU A 49 -27.09 -1.64 10.54
C LEU A 49 -27.38 -3.04 11.07
N ASP A 50 -28.56 -3.59 10.78
CA ASP A 50 -28.84 -5.00 10.99
C ASP A 50 -28.71 -5.69 9.63
N VAL A 51 -27.58 -6.38 9.42
CA VAL A 51 -27.19 -7.03 8.15
C VAL A 51 -27.54 -8.51 8.20
N PRO A 52 -28.34 -9.05 7.26
CA PRO A 52 -28.63 -10.48 7.17
C PRO A 52 -27.37 -11.32 7.00
N ARG A 53 -27.31 -12.48 7.65
CA ARG A 53 -26.23 -13.47 7.49
C ARG A 53 -26.68 -14.59 6.58
N PHE A 54 -25.74 -15.12 5.80
CA PHE A 54 -25.99 -16.26 4.92
C PHE A 54 -26.47 -17.51 5.67
N GLU A 55 -25.98 -17.73 6.89
CA GLU A 55 -26.35 -18.86 7.79
C GLU A 55 -27.61 -18.61 8.62
N GLY A 56 -28.32 -17.50 8.35
CA GLY A 56 -29.49 -17.05 9.08
C GLY A 56 -29.14 -16.12 10.26
N GLY A 57 -30.15 -15.33 10.67
CA GLY A 57 -30.02 -14.28 11.69
C GLY A 57 -29.44 -12.98 11.16
N MET A 58 -29.27 -12.00 12.06
CA MET A 58 -28.79 -10.66 11.75
C MET A 58 -27.44 -10.40 12.42
N LYS A 59 -26.56 -9.68 11.75
CA LYS A 59 -25.36 -9.12 12.32
C LYS A 59 -25.58 -7.64 12.56
N ARG A 60 -25.53 -7.23 13.83
CA ARG A 60 -25.64 -5.82 14.17
C ARG A 60 -24.30 -5.12 14.08
N VAL A 61 -24.25 -4.01 13.33
CA VAL A 61 -23.11 -3.11 13.22
C VAL A 61 -23.57 -1.75 13.70
N VAL A 62 -22.83 -1.15 14.63
CA VAL A 62 -23.14 0.17 15.18
C VAL A 62 -21.97 1.09 14.94
N LEU A 63 -22.23 2.18 14.24
CA LEU A 63 -21.29 3.25 13.96
C LEU A 63 -21.70 4.46 14.81
N GLU A 64 -20.77 5.01 15.57
CA GLU A 64 -21.01 6.18 16.43
C GLU A 64 -19.94 7.25 16.18
N ARG A 65 -20.37 8.49 16.15
CA ARG A 65 -19.48 9.64 16.05
C ARG A 65 -19.11 10.14 17.44
N ARG A 66 -17.82 10.08 17.79
CA ARG A 66 -17.26 10.58 19.04
C ARG A 66 -16.17 11.60 18.72
N GLU A 67 -16.23 12.79 19.28
CA GLU A 67 -15.21 13.85 19.11
C GLU A 67 -14.81 14.11 17.64
N ARG A 68 -15.79 14.13 16.73
CA ARG A 68 -15.63 14.31 15.28
C ARG A 68 -15.05 13.09 14.53
N GLN A 69 -14.82 11.97 15.19
CA GLN A 69 -14.37 10.72 14.57
C GLN A 69 -15.46 9.65 14.66
N TRP A 70 -15.54 8.81 13.64
CA TRP A 70 -16.44 7.68 13.64
C TRP A 70 -15.78 6.45 14.25
N TRP A 71 -16.55 5.73 15.03
CA TRP A 71 -16.18 4.52 15.73
C TRP A 71 -17.12 3.38 15.36
N LEU A 72 -16.58 2.17 15.26
CA LEU A 72 -17.35 0.95 15.39
C LEU A 72 -17.58 0.70 16.89
N SER A 73 -18.84 0.72 17.34
CA SER A 73 -19.21 0.38 18.72
C SER A 73 -19.72 -1.04 18.84
N SER A 74 -20.05 -1.70 17.72
CA SER A 74 -20.43 -3.11 17.64
C SER A 74 -20.14 -3.64 16.24
N PRO A 75 -19.63 -4.87 16.08
CA PRO A 75 -19.32 -5.90 17.09
C PRO A 75 -17.98 -5.72 17.80
N VAL A 76 -17.17 -4.76 17.40
CA VAL A 76 -15.89 -4.42 18.03
C VAL A 76 -15.87 -2.94 18.35
N GLU A 77 -15.14 -2.54 19.40
CA GLU A 77 -15.02 -1.14 19.77
C GLU A 77 -13.69 -0.58 19.26
N GLU A 78 -13.72 0.00 18.05
CA GLU A 78 -12.53 0.49 17.36
C GLU A 78 -12.84 1.72 16.52
N ARG A 79 -11.80 2.45 16.12
CA ARG A 79 -11.94 3.54 15.15
C ARG A 79 -12.37 2.99 13.80
N MET A 80 -13.25 3.73 13.13
CA MET A 80 -13.66 3.42 11.78
C MET A 80 -12.64 3.96 10.76
N ASP A 81 -12.46 3.23 9.67
CA ASP A 81 -11.69 3.73 8.51
C ASP A 81 -12.24 5.09 8.05
N ARG A 82 -11.36 6.06 7.93
CA ARG A 82 -11.74 7.46 7.65
C ARG A 82 -12.49 7.58 6.32
N ARG A 83 -12.04 6.91 5.28
CA ARG A 83 -12.67 6.98 3.95
C ARG A 83 -14.07 6.35 4.00
N LYS A 84 -14.23 5.22 4.68
CA LYS A 84 -15.54 4.60 4.89
C LYS A 84 -16.46 5.50 5.70
N ALA A 85 -15.95 6.13 6.75
CA ALA A 85 -16.70 7.11 7.53
C ALA A 85 -17.21 8.29 6.68
N GLU A 86 -16.35 8.81 5.81
CA GLU A 86 -16.71 9.87 4.86
C GLU A 86 -17.76 9.39 3.85
N GLU A 87 -17.66 8.16 3.31
CA GLU A 87 -18.66 7.55 2.43
C GLU A 87 -20.04 7.42 3.13
N PHE A 88 -20.08 6.88 4.34
CA PHE A 88 -21.33 6.77 5.13
C PHE A 88 -21.95 8.14 5.41
N THR A 89 -21.13 9.10 5.83
CA THR A 89 -21.59 10.47 6.12
C THR A 89 -22.12 11.17 4.88
N ALA A 90 -21.46 11.04 3.74
CA ALA A 90 -21.88 11.63 2.49
C ALA A 90 -23.22 11.07 2.00
N VAL A 91 -23.43 9.76 2.14
CA VAL A 91 -24.67 9.09 1.74
C VAL A 91 -25.80 9.46 2.69
N PHE A 92 -25.64 9.19 3.99
CA PHE A 92 -26.74 9.28 4.95
C PHE A 92 -26.99 10.68 5.49
N GLY A 93 -25.97 11.55 5.49
CA GLY A 93 -26.15 12.96 5.87
C GLY A 93 -26.98 13.78 4.86
N ASN A 94 -27.04 13.34 3.60
CA ASN A 94 -27.76 14.01 2.51
C ASN A 94 -28.60 13.05 1.67
N LEU A 95 -29.18 12.03 2.29
CA LEU A 95 -29.97 11.03 1.58
C LEU A 95 -31.17 11.71 0.89
N ARG A 96 -31.26 11.54 -0.43
CA ARG A 96 -32.34 12.09 -1.23
C ARG A 96 -33.20 10.96 -1.77
N ILE A 97 -34.50 11.06 -1.49
CA ILE A 97 -35.49 10.18 -2.08
C ILE A 97 -35.86 10.70 -3.45
N GLY A 98 -35.88 9.83 -4.43
CA GLY A 98 -36.38 10.08 -5.77
C GLY A 98 -37.85 9.67 -5.89
N ASP A 99 -38.17 8.97 -6.97
CA ASP A 99 -39.52 8.47 -7.23
C ASP A 99 -39.88 7.27 -6.34
N PHE A 100 -41.17 7.05 -6.13
CA PHE A 100 -41.66 5.81 -5.53
C PHE A 100 -41.99 4.79 -6.62
N GLU A 101 -41.88 3.50 -6.28
CA GLU A 101 -42.24 2.40 -7.16
C GLU A 101 -43.71 1.99 -6.92
N ASN A 102 -44.35 1.40 -7.92
CA ASN A 102 -45.75 1.03 -7.87
C ASN A 102 -45.97 -0.22 -7.00
N GLU A 103 -47.08 -0.30 -6.31
CA GLU A 103 -47.40 -1.26 -5.21
C GLU A 103 -47.49 -2.75 -5.60
N ASP A 104 -47.44 -3.08 -6.91
CA ASP A 104 -47.69 -4.44 -7.41
C ASP A 104 -46.47 -5.37 -7.50
N ILE A 105 -45.29 -4.95 -6.99
CA ILE A 105 -44.04 -5.71 -7.08
C ILE A 105 -43.62 -6.21 -5.72
N THR A 106 -43.27 -7.50 -5.65
CA THR A 106 -42.91 -8.17 -4.39
C THR A 106 -41.61 -7.66 -3.79
N ASP A 107 -41.49 -7.66 -2.48
CA ASP A 107 -40.26 -7.33 -1.73
C ASP A 107 -39.02 -8.09 -2.24
N GLU A 108 -39.20 -9.32 -2.77
CA GLU A 108 -38.11 -10.10 -3.35
C GLU A 108 -37.44 -9.43 -4.55
N THR A 109 -38.24 -8.79 -5.41
CA THR A 109 -37.73 -8.09 -6.62
C THR A 109 -36.83 -6.91 -6.26
N TYR A 110 -37.19 -6.20 -5.21
CA TYR A 110 -36.41 -5.04 -4.72
C TYR A 110 -35.30 -5.43 -3.73
N GLY A 111 -35.21 -6.71 -3.33
CA GLY A 111 -34.26 -7.16 -2.30
C GLY A 111 -34.63 -6.64 -0.90
N LEU A 112 -35.92 -6.41 -0.66
CA LEU A 112 -36.45 -5.87 0.59
C LEU A 112 -37.06 -6.95 1.49
N SER A 113 -36.96 -8.24 1.12
CA SER A 113 -37.36 -9.36 1.97
C SER A 113 -36.53 -9.42 3.26
N GLU A 114 -37.07 -10.02 4.30
CA GLU A 114 -36.47 -10.06 5.66
C GLU A 114 -35.08 -10.71 5.68
N ASP A 115 -34.82 -11.63 4.77
CA ASP A 115 -33.55 -12.36 4.63
C ASP A 115 -32.49 -11.62 3.77
N ARG A 116 -32.87 -10.54 3.08
CA ARG A 116 -32.00 -9.80 2.16
C ARG A 116 -31.80 -8.34 2.52
N ALA A 117 -32.82 -7.69 3.06
CA ALA A 117 -32.77 -6.28 3.37
C ALA A 117 -31.85 -5.96 4.53
N VAL A 118 -31.05 -4.92 4.40
CA VAL A 118 -30.33 -4.35 5.53
C VAL A 118 -31.24 -3.32 6.21
N ARG A 119 -31.51 -3.51 7.50
CA ARG A 119 -32.21 -2.50 8.28
C ARG A 119 -31.23 -1.42 8.72
N VAL A 120 -31.53 -0.18 8.35
CA VAL A 120 -30.72 0.99 8.70
C VAL A 120 -31.52 1.85 9.67
N SER A 121 -30.89 2.25 10.75
CA SER A 121 -31.42 3.25 11.71
C SER A 121 -30.44 4.40 11.81
N LEU A 122 -30.90 5.60 11.49
CA LEU A 122 -30.12 6.84 11.57
C LEU A 122 -30.59 7.64 12.77
N MET A 123 -29.65 8.17 13.55
CA MET A 123 -29.92 8.97 14.74
C MET A 123 -29.06 10.23 14.77
N GLU A 124 -29.65 11.28 15.30
CA GLU A 124 -28.99 12.57 15.50
C GLU A 124 -29.15 12.95 16.98
N SER A 125 -28.04 13.01 17.73
CA SER A 125 -28.06 13.35 19.17
C SER A 125 -28.41 14.83 19.39
N GLY A 126 -29.11 15.10 20.50
CA GLY A 126 -29.44 16.46 20.89
C GLY A 126 -30.61 17.07 20.14
N THR A 127 -31.34 16.29 19.34
CA THR A 127 -32.58 16.71 18.70
C THR A 127 -33.77 15.88 19.23
N ASP A 128 -34.97 16.49 19.30
CA ASP A 128 -36.22 15.76 19.58
C ASP A 128 -36.69 14.94 18.35
N ARG A 129 -35.88 14.90 17.29
CA ARG A 129 -36.12 14.13 16.09
C ARG A 129 -35.88 12.67 16.39
N GLY A 130 -36.89 11.87 16.18
CA GLY A 130 -36.83 10.41 16.35
C GLY A 130 -35.81 9.77 15.37
N SER A 131 -35.44 8.51 15.64
CA SER A 131 -34.62 7.75 14.70
C SER A 131 -35.37 7.51 13.39
N GLN A 132 -34.71 7.76 12.25
CA GLN A 132 -35.23 7.34 10.95
C GLN A 132 -34.84 5.90 10.67
N LYS A 133 -35.82 5.05 10.37
CA LYS A 133 -35.61 3.60 10.16
C LYS A 133 -36.15 3.19 8.80
N PHE A 134 -35.32 2.51 8.02
CA PHE A 134 -35.71 2.00 6.71
C PHE A 134 -34.94 0.73 6.36
N LEU A 135 -35.49 -0.03 5.44
CA LEU A 135 -34.86 -1.20 4.82
C LEU A 135 -34.15 -0.74 3.57
N VAL A 136 -32.97 -1.31 3.31
CA VAL A 136 -32.15 -1.09 2.12
C VAL A 136 -32.10 -2.40 1.32
N GLY A 137 -32.56 -2.33 0.08
CA GLY A 137 -32.63 -3.45 -0.84
C GLY A 137 -31.53 -3.43 -1.92
N ASN A 138 -31.94 -3.80 -3.14
CA ASN A 138 -31.07 -3.90 -4.30
C ASN A 138 -30.77 -2.51 -4.90
N GLN A 139 -29.77 -2.45 -5.78
CA GLN A 139 -29.52 -1.28 -6.63
C GLN A 139 -30.62 -1.16 -7.70
N ALA A 140 -31.04 0.07 -7.95
CA ALA A 140 -32.01 0.44 -8.98
C ALA A 140 -31.29 1.12 -10.15
N GLN A 141 -31.56 0.69 -11.39
CA GLN A 141 -31.15 1.45 -12.56
C GLN A 141 -32.21 2.49 -12.91
N ILE A 142 -31.85 3.76 -12.97
CA ILE A 142 -32.72 4.82 -13.45
C ILE A 142 -32.62 4.85 -14.98
N SER A 143 -33.60 4.26 -15.64
CA SER A 143 -33.55 3.86 -17.05
C SER A 143 -33.45 4.99 -18.07
N GLN A 144 -33.58 6.26 -17.70
CA GLN A 144 -33.54 7.39 -18.63
C GLN A 144 -32.30 8.29 -18.52
N THR A 145 -31.61 8.27 -17.39
CA THR A 145 -30.47 9.15 -17.13
C THR A 145 -29.15 8.41 -16.91
N GLY A 146 -29.18 7.07 -16.79
CA GLY A 146 -28.01 6.28 -16.42
C GLY A 146 -27.61 6.44 -14.94
N GLU A 147 -28.36 7.20 -14.16
CA GLU A 147 -28.13 7.32 -12.72
C GLU A 147 -28.50 6.00 -12.02
N VAL A 148 -27.71 5.62 -11.03
CA VAL A 148 -27.96 4.45 -10.20
C VAL A 148 -28.64 4.91 -8.91
N GLY A 149 -29.69 4.19 -8.49
CA GLY A 149 -30.36 4.38 -7.21
C GLY A 149 -30.26 3.14 -6.34
N THR A 150 -30.84 3.21 -5.15
CA THR A 150 -31.00 2.08 -4.24
C THR A 150 -32.43 2.02 -3.77
N TYR A 151 -33.04 0.83 -3.78
CA TYR A 151 -34.38 0.65 -3.25
C TYR A 151 -34.38 0.71 -1.73
N ILE A 152 -35.31 1.48 -1.17
CA ILE A 152 -35.50 1.60 0.27
C ILE A 152 -37.00 1.54 0.60
N ARG A 153 -37.31 1.08 1.81
CA ARG A 153 -38.65 1.09 2.37
C ARG A 153 -38.60 1.53 3.84
N PRO A 154 -39.33 2.58 4.23
CA PRO A 154 -39.50 2.90 5.65
C PRO A 154 -40.06 1.71 6.42
N VAL A 155 -39.64 1.52 7.66
CA VAL A 155 -40.04 0.34 8.45
C VAL A 155 -41.56 0.37 8.80
N ASP A 156 -42.14 1.54 8.86
CA ASP A 156 -43.54 1.82 9.21
C ASP A 156 -44.46 2.01 7.98
N GLN A 157 -43.94 1.79 6.77
CA GLN A 157 -44.68 1.96 5.52
C GLN A 157 -44.49 0.76 4.60
N ASP A 158 -45.50 0.48 3.77
CA ASP A 158 -45.42 -0.58 2.75
C ASP A 158 -44.91 -0.08 1.40
N ARG A 159 -44.70 1.22 1.24
CA ARG A 159 -44.25 1.83 -0.02
C ARG A 159 -42.75 1.72 -0.22
N VAL A 160 -42.35 1.33 -1.42
CA VAL A 160 -40.96 1.25 -1.85
C VAL A 160 -40.58 2.53 -2.58
N TYR A 161 -39.46 3.10 -2.17
CA TYR A 161 -38.88 4.31 -2.77
C TYR A 161 -37.54 4.01 -3.41
N ARG A 162 -37.18 4.83 -4.37
CA ARG A 162 -35.86 4.84 -5.00
C ARG A 162 -35.04 5.99 -4.44
N ALA A 163 -34.08 5.72 -3.61
CA ALA A 163 -33.13 6.71 -3.15
C ALA A 163 -32.02 6.92 -4.20
N ARG A 164 -31.53 8.15 -4.33
CA ARG A 164 -30.42 8.45 -5.23
C ARG A 164 -29.09 7.92 -4.70
N GLY A 165 -28.30 7.31 -5.58
CA GLY A 165 -27.00 6.75 -5.29
C GLY A 165 -26.98 5.25 -5.07
N ALA A 166 -25.87 4.62 -5.40
CA ALA A 166 -25.63 3.19 -5.23
C ALA A 166 -25.00 2.92 -3.87
N PHE A 167 -25.77 2.78 -2.81
CA PHE A 167 -25.25 2.54 -1.46
C PHE A 167 -25.66 1.18 -0.86
N GLY A 168 -26.32 0.34 -1.62
CA GLY A 168 -26.69 -1.02 -1.19
C GLY A 168 -25.48 -1.84 -0.74
N ASP A 169 -24.36 -1.73 -1.45
CA ASP A 169 -23.11 -2.42 -1.10
C ASP A 169 -22.42 -1.77 0.10
N LEU A 170 -22.55 -0.44 0.26
CA LEU A 170 -21.96 0.28 1.39
C LEU A 170 -22.51 -0.23 2.73
N VAL A 171 -23.82 -0.41 2.84
CA VAL A 171 -24.45 -0.92 4.08
C VAL A 171 -24.16 -2.40 4.34
N ARG A 172 -23.65 -3.14 3.35
CA ARG A 172 -23.21 -4.53 3.43
C ARG A 172 -21.71 -4.69 3.58
N THR A 173 -20.98 -3.58 3.67
CA THR A 173 -19.51 -3.61 3.84
C THR A 173 -19.13 -4.50 5.03
N PRO A 174 -18.24 -5.49 4.83
CA PRO A 174 -17.79 -6.35 5.91
C PRO A 174 -17.12 -5.54 7.04
N VAL A 175 -17.31 -5.96 8.29
CA VAL A 175 -16.79 -5.23 9.47
C VAL A 175 -15.28 -4.99 9.39
N HIS A 176 -14.51 -5.96 8.89
CA HIS A 176 -13.06 -5.81 8.77
C HIS A 176 -12.63 -4.72 7.78
N GLU A 177 -13.51 -4.34 6.84
CA GLU A 177 -13.27 -3.23 5.92
C GLU A 177 -13.70 -1.88 6.49
N LEU A 178 -14.51 -1.88 7.55
CA LEU A 178 -14.93 -0.67 8.26
C LEU A 178 -13.92 -0.23 9.33
N ARG A 179 -13.01 -1.11 9.75
CA ARG A 179 -12.01 -0.86 10.78
C ARG A 179 -10.90 0.05 10.27
N GLU A 180 -10.34 0.89 11.13
CA GLU A 180 -9.16 1.69 10.84
C GLU A 180 -7.97 0.78 10.51
N ARG A 181 -7.49 0.86 9.29
CA ARG A 181 -6.40 0.02 8.77
C ARG A 181 -5.03 0.64 8.95
N SER A 182 -4.96 1.91 9.26
CA SER A 182 -3.69 2.59 9.44
C SER A 182 -3.00 2.10 10.71
N VAL A 183 -1.85 1.46 10.55
CA VAL A 183 -0.95 1.09 11.64
C VAL A 183 -0.15 2.30 12.07
N ILE A 184 0.33 3.07 11.08
CA ILE A 184 1.07 4.32 11.26
C ILE A 184 0.63 5.31 10.18
N SER A 185 0.50 6.58 10.56
CA SER A 185 0.14 7.67 9.65
C SER A 185 0.85 8.97 10.05
N VAL A 186 2.17 9.02 9.92
CA VAL A 186 2.97 10.24 10.21
C VAL A 186 3.51 10.90 8.93
N GLY A 187 3.52 10.18 7.81
CA GLY A 187 4.13 10.64 6.57
C GLY A 187 5.67 10.59 6.60
N GLN A 188 6.27 10.59 5.42
CA GLN A 188 7.72 10.48 5.28
C GLN A 188 8.49 11.66 5.90
N GLU A 189 7.96 12.87 5.77
CA GLU A 189 8.61 14.10 6.23
C GLU A 189 8.74 14.18 7.75
N GLY A 190 7.98 13.37 8.47
CA GLY A 190 8.02 13.33 9.93
C GLY A 190 8.99 12.31 10.52
N ILE A 191 9.66 11.48 9.70
CA ILE A 191 10.56 10.43 10.18
C ILE A 191 11.99 10.97 10.23
N GLU A 192 12.57 10.94 11.43
CA GLU A 192 13.95 11.37 11.69
C GLU A 192 14.92 10.18 11.72
N SER A 193 14.50 9.04 12.27
CA SER A 193 15.30 7.81 12.26
C SER A 193 14.44 6.56 12.27
N VAL A 194 15.04 5.46 11.79
CA VAL A 194 14.48 4.11 11.83
C VAL A 194 15.55 3.16 12.34
N HIS A 195 15.25 2.44 13.40
CA HIS A 195 16.10 1.40 13.97
C HIS A 195 15.36 0.07 13.94
N MET A 196 16.01 -0.97 13.42
CA MET A 196 15.50 -2.32 13.35
C MET A 196 16.42 -3.25 14.11
N THR A 197 15.88 -3.99 15.06
CA THR A 197 16.60 -5.02 15.81
C THR A 197 16.01 -6.38 15.48
N HIS A 198 16.80 -7.23 14.85
CA HIS A 198 16.40 -8.60 14.49
C HIS A 198 16.57 -9.55 15.66
N ALA A 199 15.81 -10.65 15.70
CA ALA A 199 15.86 -11.67 16.75
C ALA A 199 17.23 -12.33 16.90
N ASP A 200 18.03 -12.37 15.83
CA ASP A 200 19.41 -12.88 15.83
C ASP A 200 20.45 -11.85 16.32
N GLY A 201 20.02 -10.68 16.74
CA GLY A 201 20.86 -9.60 17.26
C GLY A 201 21.40 -8.63 16.20
N HIS A 202 21.17 -8.86 14.92
CA HIS A 202 21.53 -7.88 13.89
C HIS A 202 20.73 -6.59 14.06
N GLN A 203 21.41 -5.46 13.85
CA GLN A 203 20.79 -4.14 13.94
C GLN A 203 20.99 -3.37 12.64
N VAL A 204 19.96 -2.62 12.25
CA VAL A 204 19.99 -1.66 11.14
C VAL A 204 19.42 -0.36 11.64
N GLY A 205 20.23 0.69 11.61
CA GLY A 205 19.77 2.05 11.98
C GLY A 205 20.06 3.00 10.85
N VAL A 206 19.08 3.80 10.44
CA VAL A 206 19.25 4.91 9.49
C VAL A 206 18.66 6.19 10.08
N GLU A 207 19.39 7.28 9.94
CA GLU A 207 19.00 8.60 10.40
C GLU A 207 18.98 9.59 9.24
N LEU A 208 18.03 10.49 9.25
CA LEU A 208 17.95 11.58 8.29
C LEU A 208 18.76 12.78 8.81
N ARG A 209 19.87 13.11 8.15
CA ARG A 209 20.69 14.29 8.46
C ARG A 209 20.59 15.30 7.32
N GLY A 210 19.87 16.38 7.57
CA GLY A 210 19.47 17.29 6.50
C GLY A 210 18.59 16.58 5.49
N ASP A 211 19.04 16.45 4.24
CA ASP A 211 18.31 15.76 3.16
C ASP A 211 18.88 14.38 2.83
N THR A 212 19.79 13.86 3.66
CA THR A 212 20.52 12.62 3.38
C THR A 212 20.32 11.58 4.47
N TRP A 213 20.02 10.36 4.09
CA TRP A 213 19.99 9.22 4.99
C TRP A 213 21.39 8.69 5.23
N GLU A 214 21.73 8.52 6.50
CA GLU A 214 23.02 8.00 6.97
C GLU A 214 22.79 6.83 7.92
N ILE A 215 23.81 5.97 8.12
CA ILE A 215 23.76 4.95 9.16
C ILE A 215 23.88 5.60 10.53
N SER A 216 23.01 5.19 11.46
CA SER A 216 22.93 5.75 12.82
C SER A 216 24.07 5.31 13.72
N ASP A 217 24.82 4.26 13.41
CA ASP A 217 25.80 3.70 14.34
C ASP A 217 27.16 3.42 13.67
N SER A 218 28.16 3.20 14.47
CA SER A 218 29.62 3.05 14.33
C SER A 218 30.21 2.43 13.03
N MET A 219 29.44 2.07 12.05
CA MET A 219 29.90 1.65 10.71
C MET A 219 30.07 2.87 9.80
N SER A 220 30.95 3.77 10.15
CA SER A 220 31.14 5.08 9.53
C SER A 220 31.46 5.08 8.02
N ASN A 221 31.74 3.94 7.42
CA ASN A 221 32.13 3.84 6.01
C ASN A 221 31.10 3.17 5.10
N VAL A 222 29.92 2.81 5.61
CA VAL A 222 28.87 2.18 4.78
C VAL A 222 28.05 3.23 4.06
N GLN A 223 28.04 3.20 2.73
CA GLN A 223 27.22 4.06 1.90
C GLN A 223 25.78 3.54 1.84
N ILE A 224 24.80 4.43 1.98
CA ILE A 224 23.37 4.10 1.93
C ILE A 224 22.78 4.46 0.57
N ASP A 225 21.99 3.54 0.02
CA ASP A 225 21.13 3.84 -1.14
C ASP A 225 19.98 4.74 -0.69
N GLN A 226 20.07 6.03 -1.01
CA GLN A 226 19.13 7.07 -0.62
C GLN A 226 17.68 6.75 -1.01
N ARG A 227 17.48 6.13 -2.18
CA ARG A 227 16.13 5.76 -2.64
C ARG A 227 15.54 4.63 -1.82
N ARG A 228 16.35 3.65 -1.43
CA ARG A 228 15.89 2.52 -0.61
C ARG A 228 15.60 2.97 0.82
N ALA A 229 16.45 3.80 1.41
CA ALA A 229 16.21 4.38 2.72
C ALA A 229 14.96 5.27 2.73
N ALA A 230 14.79 6.15 1.74
CA ALA A 230 13.59 6.96 1.58
C ALA A 230 12.32 6.10 1.38
N ARG A 231 12.41 4.99 0.64
CA ARG A 231 11.31 4.04 0.47
C ARG A 231 10.95 3.37 1.78
N LEU A 232 11.93 2.92 2.56
CA LEU A 232 11.72 2.36 3.89
C LEU A 232 10.99 3.35 4.80
N ALA A 233 11.49 4.58 4.89
CA ALA A 233 10.85 5.65 5.66
C ALA A 233 9.42 5.95 5.15
N SER A 234 9.23 6.03 3.83
CA SER A 234 7.91 6.28 3.25
C SER A 234 6.90 5.17 3.57
N THR A 235 7.32 3.90 3.51
CA THR A 235 6.47 2.76 3.87
C THR A 235 6.11 2.79 5.34
N LEU A 236 7.10 3.01 6.21
CA LEU A 236 6.88 3.13 7.66
C LEU A 236 5.96 4.31 8.01
N GLY A 237 6.13 5.45 7.34
CA GLY A 237 5.31 6.63 7.60
C GLY A 237 3.85 6.49 7.20
N ARG A 238 3.49 5.47 6.41
CA ARG A 238 2.14 5.19 5.90
C ARG A 238 1.85 3.70 5.87
N LEU A 239 2.10 3.03 6.96
CA LEU A 239 1.90 1.60 7.04
C LEU A 239 0.40 1.29 7.24
N ASP A 240 -0.19 0.64 6.27
CA ASP A 240 -1.58 0.17 6.31
C ASP A 240 -1.65 -1.35 6.39
N SER A 241 -2.64 -1.86 7.10
CA SER A 241 -2.93 -3.28 7.14
C SER A 241 -3.76 -3.74 5.94
N VAL A 242 -3.53 -4.97 5.50
CA VAL A 242 -4.41 -5.66 4.55
C VAL A 242 -5.49 -6.46 5.25
N GLY A 243 -5.35 -6.70 6.57
CA GLY A 243 -6.30 -7.43 7.39
C GLY A 243 -5.93 -7.38 8.87
N PHE A 244 -6.72 -8.09 9.67
CA PHE A 244 -6.53 -8.24 11.11
C PHE A 244 -6.46 -9.71 11.45
N PHE A 245 -5.64 -10.05 12.44
CA PHE A 245 -5.59 -11.38 13.01
C PHE A 245 -6.36 -11.38 14.34
N GLU A 246 -7.36 -12.25 14.44
CA GLU A 246 -8.25 -12.30 15.62
C GLU A 246 -7.79 -13.30 16.69
N GLY A 247 -6.59 -13.88 16.52
CA GLY A 247 -5.98 -14.80 17.48
C GLY A 247 -5.03 -14.10 18.45
N THR A 248 -4.20 -14.88 19.12
CA THR A 248 -3.23 -14.40 20.10
C THR A 248 -1.89 -14.01 19.45
N ALA A 249 -1.10 -13.21 20.16
CA ALA A 249 0.24 -12.83 19.70
C ALA A 249 1.17 -14.06 19.57
N GLU A 250 1.02 -15.04 20.42
CA GLU A 250 1.77 -16.30 20.42
C GLU A 250 1.51 -17.11 19.14
N GLU A 251 0.26 -17.18 18.67
CA GLU A 251 -0.12 -17.93 17.47
C GLU A 251 0.58 -17.44 16.19
N VAL A 252 0.97 -16.17 16.15
CA VAL A 252 1.67 -15.55 15.01
C VAL A 252 3.13 -15.23 15.30
N GLY A 253 3.65 -15.54 16.51
CA GLY A 253 5.04 -15.37 16.90
C GLY A 253 5.41 -13.95 17.33
N LEU A 254 4.44 -13.10 17.71
CA LEU A 254 4.68 -11.75 18.21
C LEU A 254 5.09 -11.69 19.69
N ASP A 255 5.06 -12.80 20.42
CA ASP A 255 5.68 -12.97 21.73
C ASP A 255 7.21 -13.05 21.64
N ASN A 256 7.75 -13.47 20.50
CA ASN A 256 9.16 -13.43 20.15
C ASN A 256 9.32 -12.87 18.71
N PRO A 257 9.20 -11.56 18.53
CA PRO A 257 9.14 -10.95 17.20
C PRO A 257 10.42 -11.18 16.40
N ALA A 258 10.28 -11.44 15.11
CA ALA A 258 11.42 -11.58 14.21
C ALA A 258 12.22 -10.27 14.08
N VAL A 259 11.53 -9.14 14.15
CA VAL A 259 12.13 -7.80 14.13
C VAL A 259 11.36 -6.86 15.04
N VAL A 260 12.05 -6.03 15.77
CA VAL A 260 11.51 -4.85 16.44
C VAL A 260 11.94 -3.61 15.66
N VAL A 261 10.99 -2.81 15.24
CA VAL A 261 11.23 -1.54 14.53
C VAL A 261 10.90 -0.38 15.44
N GLU A 262 11.87 0.49 15.68
CA GLU A 262 11.70 1.74 16.39
C GLU A 262 11.88 2.89 15.40
N MET A 263 10.90 3.77 15.36
CA MET A 263 10.87 4.91 14.46
C MET A 263 10.71 6.18 15.28
N VAL A 264 11.66 7.10 15.12
CA VAL A 264 11.62 8.41 15.77
C VAL A 264 11.03 9.43 14.80
N THR A 265 10.06 10.18 15.28
CA THR A 265 9.46 11.30 14.58
C THR A 265 9.64 12.56 15.42
N GLY A 266 9.45 13.74 14.85
CA GLY A 266 9.48 14.99 15.62
C GLY A 266 8.44 15.08 16.75
N LEU A 267 7.49 14.13 16.82
CA LEU A 267 6.38 14.14 17.78
C LEU A 267 6.45 12.98 18.78
N GLU A 268 6.83 11.80 18.34
CA GLU A 268 6.81 10.58 19.16
C GLU A 268 7.80 9.54 18.65
N THR A 269 8.13 8.58 19.51
CA THR A 269 8.78 7.33 19.09
C THR A 269 7.71 6.26 18.95
N VAL A 270 7.64 5.64 17.77
CA VAL A 270 6.73 4.55 17.47
C VAL A 270 7.51 3.24 17.45
N ARG A 271 7.03 2.25 18.20
CA ARG A 271 7.62 0.91 18.24
C ARG A 271 6.65 -0.11 17.63
N LEU A 272 7.18 -0.92 16.73
CA LEU A 272 6.47 -2.03 16.10
C LEU A 272 7.18 -3.34 16.39
N GLU A 273 6.41 -4.36 16.69
CA GLU A 273 6.84 -5.75 16.71
C GLU A 273 6.38 -6.42 15.43
N VAL A 274 7.30 -7.09 14.74
CA VAL A 274 7.05 -7.72 13.45
C VAL A 274 7.32 -9.22 13.55
N ALA A 275 6.33 -10.02 13.19
CA ALA A 275 6.47 -11.47 13.10
C ALA A 275 6.27 -11.95 11.67
N THR A 276 6.93 -13.06 11.36
CA THR A 276 6.87 -13.72 10.04
C THR A 276 6.36 -15.14 10.22
N MET A 277 5.25 -15.46 9.56
CA MET A 277 4.70 -16.81 9.54
C MET A 277 4.82 -17.41 8.14
N VAL A 278 5.47 -18.59 8.06
CA VAL A 278 5.61 -19.35 6.83
C VAL A 278 4.66 -20.54 6.85
N THR A 279 3.74 -20.61 5.90
CA THR A 279 2.81 -21.73 5.75
C THR A 279 2.86 -22.24 4.30
N GLY A 280 3.55 -23.37 4.11
CA GLY A 280 3.85 -23.89 2.78
C GLY A 280 4.75 -22.93 1.98
N ASP A 281 4.27 -22.45 0.85
CA ASP A 281 4.95 -21.48 -0.03
C ASP A 281 4.57 -20.00 0.25
N ARG A 282 3.73 -19.77 1.26
CA ARG A 282 3.22 -18.44 1.59
C ARG A 282 3.88 -17.91 2.85
N THR A 283 4.39 -16.69 2.74
CA THR A 283 4.90 -15.92 3.87
C THR A 283 3.90 -14.80 4.16
N ARG A 284 3.46 -14.74 5.41
CA ARG A 284 2.59 -13.67 5.94
C ARG A 284 3.36 -12.90 7.00
N TYR A 285 3.06 -11.62 7.12
CA TYR A 285 3.70 -10.71 8.06
C TYR A 285 2.65 -10.10 8.97
N PHE A 286 2.91 -10.19 10.26
CA PHE A 286 2.05 -9.65 11.30
C PHE A 286 2.77 -8.57 12.08
N VAL A 287 2.05 -7.51 12.38
CA VAL A 287 2.60 -6.34 13.08
C VAL A 287 1.72 -5.98 14.26
N ARG A 288 2.35 -5.65 15.38
CA ARG A 288 1.70 -5.02 16.53
C ARG A 288 2.42 -3.72 16.87
N ARG A 289 1.65 -2.63 17.00
CA ARG A 289 2.15 -1.37 17.50
C ARG A 289 2.16 -1.38 19.03
N GLU A 290 3.18 -0.86 19.67
CA GLU A 290 3.22 -0.71 21.12
C GLU A 290 2.04 0.14 21.61
N GLY A 291 1.35 -0.35 22.67
CA GLY A 291 0.13 0.27 23.19
C GLY A 291 -1.15 -0.05 22.42
N ASP A 292 -1.08 -0.86 21.35
CA ASP A 292 -2.23 -1.33 20.59
C ASP A 292 -2.39 -2.86 20.76
N SER A 293 -3.59 -3.30 21.13
CA SER A 293 -3.89 -4.73 21.29
C SER A 293 -4.14 -5.46 19.97
N ARG A 294 -4.34 -4.72 18.87
CA ARG A 294 -4.65 -5.28 17.55
C ARG A 294 -3.41 -5.90 16.92
N ILE A 295 -3.63 -7.02 16.24
CA ILE A 295 -2.61 -7.65 15.41
C ILE A 295 -3.01 -7.41 13.96
N TYR A 296 -2.16 -6.68 13.25
CA TYR A 296 -2.35 -6.31 11.86
C TYR A 296 -1.64 -7.29 10.95
N GLU A 297 -2.30 -7.71 9.88
CA GLU A 297 -1.62 -8.35 8.77
C GLU A 297 -1.23 -7.28 7.75
N VAL A 298 0.04 -7.20 7.38
CA VAL A 298 0.54 -6.25 6.38
C VAL A 298 0.83 -6.94 5.05
N SER A 299 0.94 -6.16 3.99
CA SER A 299 1.27 -6.70 2.67
C SER A 299 2.62 -7.42 2.69
N ARG A 300 2.82 -8.37 1.77
CA ARG A 300 4.11 -9.05 1.62
C ARG A 300 5.24 -8.07 1.35
N GLU A 301 4.97 -7.04 0.53
CA GLU A 301 5.95 -6.02 0.17
C GLU A 301 6.38 -5.19 1.38
N ASP A 302 5.40 -4.72 2.18
CA ASP A 302 5.68 -3.97 3.41
C ASP A 302 6.37 -4.83 4.45
N GLY A 303 5.93 -6.09 4.61
CA GLY A 303 6.55 -7.04 5.51
C GLY A 303 8.02 -7.32 5.17
N GLN A 304 8.36 -7.44 3.89
CA GLN A 304 9.74 -7.58 3.44
C GLN A 304 10.58 -6.33 3.73
N LEU A 305 10.00 -5.13 3.63
CA LEU A 305 10.68 -3.89 4.02
C LEU A 305 10.88 -3.81 5.54
N LEU A 306 9.86 -4.17 6.32
CA LEU A 306 9.91 -4.19 7.79
C LEU A 306 10.91 -5.22 8.35
N THR A 307 11.27 -6.23 7.56
CA THR A 307 12.25 -7.26 7.93
C THR A 307 13.57 -7.12 7.16
N THR A 308 13.78 -5.94 6.53
CA THR A 308 15.01 -5.70 5.76
C THR A 308 16.24 -5.67 6.67
N ARG A 309 17.35 -6.14 6.14
CA ARG A 309 18.66 -6.05 6.79
C ARG A 309 19.48 -4.91 6.23
N LEU A 310 20.65 -4.67 6.75
CA LEU A 310 21.59 -3.64 6.29
C LEU A 310 21.85 -3.77 4.77
N SER A 311 22.01 -5.00 4.29
CA SER A 311 22.15 -5.34 2.86
C SER A 311 21.03 -4.74 1.99
N GLY A 312 19.84 -4.63 2.51
CA GLY A 312 18.67 -4.09 1.79
C GLY A 312 18.68 -2.57 1.60
N VAL A 313 19.39 -1.82 2.45
CA VAL A 313 19.47 -0.35 2.38
C VAL A 313 20.85 0.17 1.95
N ARG A 314 21.84 -0.69 1.94
CA ARG A 314 23.21 -0.37 1.55
C ARG A 314 23.32 -0.06 0.05
N ASP A 315 24.17 0.91 -0.34
CA ASP A 315 24.47 1.13 -1.75
C ASP A 315 25.23 -0.08 -2.31
N ARG A 316 24.95 -0.41 -3.53
CA ARG A 316 25.59 -1.51 -4.24
C ARG A 316 26.79 -1.07 -5.08
N ALA A 317 27.10 0.22 -5.16
CA ALA A 317 28.30 0.71 -5.80
C ALA A 317 29.55 0.22 -5.02
N ILE A 318 30.47 -0.46 -5.66
CA ILE A 318 31.69 -0.98 -5.06
C ILE A 318 32.85 -0.04 -5.28
N VAL A 319 33.19 0.23 -6.54
CA VAL A 319 34.27 1.16 -6.90
C VAL A 319 33.75 2.59 -6.93
N GLY A 320 32.59 2.83 -7.52
CA GLY A 320 31.81 4.08 -7.38
C GLY A 320 32.48 5.36 -7.91
N VAL A 321 33.50 5.24 -8.75
CA VAL A 321 34.26 6.39 -9.28
C VAL A 321 33.99 6.61 -10.76
N GLY A 322 34.32 7.79 -11.27
CA GLY A 322 34.31 8.01 -12.70
C GLY A 322 35.47 7.27 -13.38
N SER A 323 35.24 6.62 -14.51
CA SER A 323 36.32 5.92 -15.26
C SER A 323 37.56 6.76 -15.59
N PRO A 324 37.50 8.10 -15.73
CA PRO A 324 38.69 8.92 -15.90
C PRO A 324 39.68 8.93 -14.74
N VAL A 325 39.21 8.60 -13.52
CA VAL A 325 40.02 8.55 -12.29
C VAL A 325 40.85 7.26 -12.19
N LEU A 326 40.43 6.20 -12.92
CA LEU A 326 41.18 4.95 -12.96
C LEU A 326 42.51 5.16 -13.69
N SER A 327 43.58 4.78 -13.00
CA SER A 327 44.96 4.86 -13.49
C SER A 327 45.54 3.51 -13.88
N LYS A 328 45.06 2.41 -13.24
CA LYS A 328 45.59 1.07 -13.46
C LYS A 328 44.49 0.02 -13.29
N ILE A 329 44.52 -1.03 -14.07
CA ILE A 329 43.69 -2.24 -13.90
C ILE A 329 44.59 -3.44 -14.10
N GLU A 330 44.68 -4.31 -13.10
CA GLU A 330 45.40 -5.57 -13.19
C GLU A 330 44.43 -6.72 -12.95
N LEU A 331 44.15 -7.48 -14.00
CA LEU A 331 43.20 -8.60 -13.94
C LEU A 331 43.89 -9.89 -13.48
N ALA A 332 43.14 -10.74 -12.78
CA ALA A 332 43.60 -12.07 -12.38
C ALA A 332 43.68 -13.00 -13.62
N GLY A 333 44.63 -13.94 -13.61
CA GLY A 333 44.75 -14.99 -14.63
C GLY A 333 46.19 -15.46 -14.75
N GLU A 334 46.41 -16.64 -15.36
CA GLU A 334 47.76 -17.24 -15.53
C GLU A 334 48.73 -16.28 -16.25
N ASP A 335 48.27 -15.55 -17.24
CA ASP A 335 49.06 -14.55 -17.98
C ASP A 335 48.88 -13.11 -17.46
N GLY A 336 48.01 -12.86 -16.52
CA GLY A 336 47.68 -11.60 -15.85
C GLY A 336 47.71 -10.39 -16.78
N VAL A 337 46.56 -9.74 -17.03
CA VAL A 337 46.51 -8.53 -17.86
C VAL A 337 46.73 -7.31 -16.99
N ARG A 338 47.75 -6.49 -17.32
CA ARG A 338 47.98 -5.21 -16.68
C ARG A 338 47.80 -4.07 -17.67
N LEU A 339 46.86 -3.21 -17.41
CA LEU A 339 46.58 -2.01 -18.14
C LEU A 339 47.00 -0.78 -17.31
N GLN A 340 47.73 0.14 -17.92
CA GLN A 340 48.11 1.42 -17.33
C GLN A 340 47.57 2.57 -18.19
N ARG A 341 47.02 3.59 -17.55
CA ARG A 341 46.52 4.78 -18.23
C ARG A 341 47.61 5.82 -18.35
N GLY A 342 47.91 6.22 -19.56
CA GLY A 342 48.83 7.31 -19.88
C GLY A 342 48.10 8.53 -20.45
N ARG A 343 48.88 9.52 -20.88
CA ARG A 343 48.36 10.76 -21.51
C ARG A 343 47.63 10.53 -22.84
N GLN A 344 47.98 9.45 -23.55
CA GLN A 344 47.43 9.10 -24.87
C GLN A 344 46.37 8.00 -24.83
N GLY A 345 45.95 7.55 -23.66
CA GLY A 345 45.00 6.45 -23.47
C GLY A 345 45.58 5.32 -22.65
N TRP A 346 45.00 4.13 -22.78
CA TRP A 346 45.40 2.91 -22.06
C TRP A 346 46.55 2.22 -22.82
N THR A 347 47.48 1.63 -22.07
CA THR A 347 48.56 0.78 -22.60
C THR A 347 48.54 -0.56 -21.88
N MET A 348 48.81 -1.64 -22.60
CA MET A 348 48.96 -2.97 -22.03
C MET A 348 50.43 -3.19 -21.63
N GLU A 349 50.71 -3.19 -20.34
CA GLU A 349 52.05 -3.45 -19.80
C GLU A 349 52.37 -4.93 -19.72
N ARG A 350 51.33 -5.76 -19.51
CA ARG A 350 51.39 -7.20 -19.48
C ARG A 350 50.17 -7.80 -20.19
N PRO A 351 50.36 -8.77 -21.11
CA PRO A 351 51.66 -9.16 -21.74
C PRO A 351 52.21 -8.05 -22.61
N ARG A 352 53.53 -8.01 -22.78
CA ARG A 352 54.20 -7.04 -23.60
C ARG A 352 54.01 -7.34 -25.09
N GLY A 353 53.94 -6.32 -25.92
CA GLY A 353 53.93 -6.47 -27.37
C GLY A 353 52.55 -6.74 -27.98
N VAL A 354 51.51 -6.70 -27.20
CA VAL A 354 50.12 -6.82 -27.67
C VAL A 354 49.56 -5.43 -27.97
N ALA A 355 49.04 -5.24 -29.18
CA ALA A 355 48.35 -4.00 -29.56
C ALA A 355 46.98 -3.93 -28.88
N LEU A 356 46.79 -2.96 -27.96
CA LEU A 356 45.58 -2.79 -27.20
C LEU A 356 44.52 -2.05 -28.00
N ASP A 357 43.32 -2.61 -28.06
CA ASP A 357 42.14 -1.93 -28.55
C ASP A 357 41.67 -0.90 -27.52
N GLN A 358 41.71 0.37 -27.87
CA GLN A 358 41.36 1.47 -26.97
C GLN A 358 39.88 1.49 -26.58
N GLU A 359 38.97 1.07 -27.46
CA GLU A 359 37.55 1.03 -27.17
C GLU A 359 37.23 -0.08 -26.17
N LYS A 360 37.83 -1.26 -26.37
CA LYS A 360 37.70 -2.40 -25.41
C LYS A 360 38.32 -2.05 -24.07
N ALA A 361 39.47 -1.40 -24.02
CA ALA A 361 40.10 -0.93 -22.76
C ALA A 361 39.24 0.12 -22.04
N MET A 362 38.70 1.09 -22.76
CA MET A 362 37.78 2.07 -22.16
C MET A 362 36.49 1.44 -21.70
N SER A 363 35.95 0.42 -22.38
CA SER A 363 34.77 -0.33 -21.96
C SER A 363 35.03 -1.08 -20.64
N LEU A 364 36.21 -1.75 -20.55
CA LEU A 364 36.61 -2.40 -19.29
C LEU A 364 36.78 -1.39 -18.16
N ALA A 365 37.42 -0.26 -18.40
CA ALA A 365 37.63 0.78 -17.40
C ALA A 365 36.28 1.35 -16.89
N ARG A 366 35.33 1.59 -17.78
CA ARG A 366 33.98 2.02 -17.42
C ARG A 366 33.24 0.96 -16.57
N PHE A 367 33.41 -0.31 -16.95
CA PHE A 367 32.83 -1.43 -16.23
C PHE A 367 33.40 -1.53 -14.79
N VAL A 368 34.76 -1.49 -14.67
CA VAL A 368 35.41 -1.52 -13.35
C VAL A 368 35.01 -0.33 -12.50
N ALA A 369 35.01 0.88 -13.05
CA ALA A 369 34.63 2.09 -12.36
C ALA A 369 33.18 2.07 -11.86
N GLY A 370 32.28 1.45 -12.63
CA GLY A 370 30.85 1.30 -12.31
C GLY A 370 30.51 -0.05 -11.65
N LEU A 371 31.48 -0.77 -11.10
CA LEU A 371 31.26 -2.08 -10.50
C LEU A 371 30.22 -1.98 -9.35
N ARG A 372 29.25 -2.88 -9.37
CA ARG A 372 28.19 -2.97 -8.37
C ARG A 372 28.09 -4.39 -7.84
N ALA A 373 27.77 -4.51 -6.56
CA ALA A 373 27.35 -5.75 -5.94
C ALA A 373 25.98 -6.20 -6.47
N GLU A 374 25.80 -7.49 -6.69
CA GLU A 374 24.47 -8.06 -6.89
C GLU A 374 23.70 -8.05 -5.57
N ASP A 375 24.37 -8.42 -4.48
CA ASP A 375 23.85 -8.35 -3.14
C ASP A 375 24.98 -8.27 -2.10
N TRP A 376 24.66 -7.78 -0.90
CA TRP A 376 25.54 -7.79 0.26
C TRP A 376 25.28 -9.04 1.11
N VAL A 377 26.34 -9.59 1.68
CA VAL A 377 26.30 -10.81 2.50
C VAL A 377 26.59 -10.44 3.95
N GLU A 378 25.75 -10.89 4.85
CA GLU A 378 25.88 -10.63 6.30
C GLU A 378 26.52 -11.80 7.05
N GLU A 379 26.65 -12.95 6.37
CA GLU A 379 27.31 -14.12 6.89
C GLU A 379 28.83 -14.04 6.70
N GLU A 380 29.60 -14.61 7.65
CA GLU A 380 31.03 -14.76 7.46
C GLU A 380 31.30 -15.86 6.44
N ILE A 381 31.98 -15.49 5.38
CA ILE A 381 32.43 -16.44 4.35
C ILE A 381 33.94 -16.63 4.46
N ASP A 382 34.35 -17.89 4.56
CA ASP A 382 35.78 -18.23 4.60
C ASP A 382 36.44 -18.13 3.23
N PHE A 383 37.20 -17.06 3.02
CA PHE A 383 38.02 -16.84 1.81
C PHE A 383 39.37 -17.61 1.86
N HIS A 384 39.74 -18.25 2.97
CA HIS A 384 41.03 -18.89 3.16
C HIS A 384 40.98 -20.41 2.96
N ASN A 385 39.82 -20.94 2.57
CA ASN A 385 39.70 -22.35 2.26
C ASN A 385 40.60 -22.70 1.07
N SER A 386 41.62 -23.51 1.28
CA SER A 386 42.67 -23.85 0.31
C SER A 386 42.22 -24.59 -0.95
N GLU A 387 40.94 -25.02 -1.01
CA GLU A 387 40.34 -25.68 -2.16
C GLU A 387 39.70 -24.69 -3.13
N VAL A 388 39.66 -23.39 -2.79
CA VAL A 388 38.98 -22.37 -3.59
C VAL A 388 40.01 -21.48 -4.28
N GLU A 389 39.89 -21.36 -5.62
CA GLU A 389 40.65 -20.42 -6.40
C GLU A 389 40.22 -18.99 -6.06
N ILE A 390 41.17 -18.20 -5.55
CA ILE A 390 41.01 -16.79 -5.24
C ILE A 390 41.60 -15.96 -6.38
N MET A 391 40.82 -15.03 -6.90
CA MET A 391 41.25 -14.10 -7.94
C MET A 391 41.38 -12.70 -7.35
N THR A 392 42.54 -12.10 -7.55
CA THR A 392 42.85 -10.74 -7.08
C THR A 392 42.96 -9.79 -8.25
N ILE A 393 42.16 -8.72 -8.23
CA ILE A 393 42.17 -7.64 -9.18
C ILE A 393 42.70 -6.37 -8.51
N LEU A 394 43.75 -5.78 -9.03
CA LEU A 394 44.25 -4.50 -8.54
C LEU A 394 43.67 -3.35 -9.39
N ILE A 395 43.15 -2.36 -8.70
CA ILE A 395 42.53 -1.19 -9.32
C ILE A 395 43.25 0.07 -8.81
N GLY A 396 43.93 0.77 -9.68
CA GLY A 396 44.57 2.04 -9.33
C GLY A 396 43.60 3.21 -9.49
N ILE A 397 43.37 3.94 -8.40
CA ILE A 397 42.49 5.10 -8.33
C ILE A 397 43.33 6.27 -7.79
N ASP A 398 43.44 7.36 -8.55
CA ASP A 398 44.19 8.56 -8.17
C ASP A 398 45.60 8.27 -7.63
N GLY A 399 46.26 7.22 -8.18
CA GLY A 399 47.58 6.80 -7.76
C GLY A 399 47.68 5.89 -6.55
N HIS A 400 46.54 5.50 -5.96
CA HIS A 400 46.45 4.50 -4.92
C HIS A 400 45.96 3.16 -5.50
N ASP A 401 46.59 2.06 -5.07
CA ASP A 401 46.17 0.72 -5.48
C ASP A 401 45.13 0.18 -4.49
N THR A 402 43.97 -0.21 -4.98
CA THR A 402 42.91 -0.87 -4.28
C THR A 402 42.73 -2.31 -4.74
N THR A 403 42.20 -3.18 -3.93
CA THR A 403 42.14 -4.61 -4.21
C THR A 403 40.70 -5.14 -4.16
N LEU A 404 40.26 -5.73 -5.26
CA LEU A 404 39.05 -6.53 -5.33
C LEU A 404 39.45 -8.01 -5.29
N THR A 405 38.98 -8.74 -4.27
CA THR A 405 39.24 -10.18 -4.12
C THR A 405 37.94 -10.94 -4.41
N ILE A 406 37.97 -11.82 -5.41
CA ILE A 406 36.88 -12.72 -5.78
C ILE A 406 37.19 -14.10 -5.17
N GLY A 407 36.31 -14.56 -4.31
CA GLY A 407 36.46 -15.77 -3.50
C GLY A 407 35.61 -16.96 -3.97
N PRO A 408 35.06 -17.73 -3.04
CA PRO A 408 34.31 -18.96 -3.32
C PRO A 408 33.02 -18.72 -4.12
N PRO A 409 32.52 -19.78 -4.81
CA PRO A 409 31.25 -19.73 -5.52
C PRO A 409 30.08 -19.59 -4.54
N VAL A 410 29.05 -18.87 -4.96
CA VAL A 410 27.80 -18.76 -4.21
C VAL A 410 26.98 -20.03 -4.37
N PRO A 411 26.62 -20.73 -3.27
CA PRO A 411 25.82 -21.96 -3.35
C PRO A 411 24.48 -21.72 -4.09
N GLY A 412 24.17 -22.62 -5.02
CA GLY A 412 22.90 -22.58 -5.76
C GLY A 412 22.80 -21.50 -6.86
N VAL A 413 23.78 -20.60 -6.99
CA VAL A 413 23.79 -19.54 -8.02
C VAL A 413 24.90 -19.77 -9.02
N ARG A 414 24.55 -20.22 -10.22
CA ARG A 414 25.51 -20.64 -11.24
C ARG A 414 26.46 -19.51 -11.68
N GLY A 415 27.75 -19.67 -11.33
CA GLY A 415 28.83 -18.79 -11.75
C GLY A 415 28.94 -17.47 -10.98
N ALA A 416 28.06 -17.21 -10.02
CA ALA A 416 28.23 -16.13 -9.06
C ALA A 416 29.28 -16.49 -8.01
N ARG A 417 30.01 -15.49 -7.51
CA ARG A 417 31.06 -15.65 -6.50
C ARG A 417 30.93 -14.58 -5.42
N TYR A 418 31.40 -14.91 -4.23
CA TYR A 418 31.60 -13.94 -3.17
C TYR A 418 32.83 -13.07 -3.48
N ALA A 419 32.78 -11.83 -3.04
CA ALA A 419 33.88 -10.88 -3.24
C ALA A 419 34.03 -9.92 -2.08
N THR A 420 35.21 -9.36 -1.90
CA THR A 420 35.55 -8.26 -0.98
C THR A 420 36.30 -7.17 -1.71
N TYR A 421 36.22 -5.93 -1.22
CA TYR A 421 36.94 -4.79 -1.75
C TYR A 421 37.65 -4.03 -0.63
N SER A 422 38.91 -3.63 -0.84
CA SER A 422 39.75 -3.04 0.22
C SER A 422 39.21 -1.74 0.81
N GLU A 423 38.45 -0.97 0.04
CA GLU A 423 37.91 0.32 0.47
C GLU A 423 36.48 0.20 1.07
N GLU A 424 35.88 -0.98 0.98
CA GLU A 424 34.52 -1.24 1.46
C GLU A 424 34.52 -2.39 2.47
N SER A 425 33.85 -2.20 3.59
CA SER A 425 33.66 -3.27 4.58
C SER A 425 32.60 -4.26 4.12
N GLY A 426 32.85 -5.55 4.41
CA GLY A 426 31.87 -6.63 4.18
C GLY A 426 32.09 -7.40 2.88
N ILE A 427 31.26 -8.43 2.75
CA ILE A 427 31.29 -9.40 1.64
C ILE A 427 30.10 -9.12 0.73
N PHE A 428 30.30 -9.24 -0.55
CA PHE A 428 29.23 -9.07 -1.54
C PHE A 428 29.29 -10.14 -2.62
N VAL A 429 28.20 -10.26 -3.37
CA VAL A 429 28.08 -11.19 -4.49
C VAL A 429 28.38 -10.47 -5.79
N VAL A 430 29.20 -11.09 -6.64
CA VAL A 430 29.40 -10.69 -8.05
C VAL A 430 28.79 -11.73 -8.98
N SER A 431 28.17 -11.27 -10.06
CA SER A 431 27.55 -12.15 -11.04
C SER A 431 28.61 -12.89 -11.88
N ARG A 432 28.16 -13.94 -12.58
CA ARG A 432 28.99 -14.65 -13.56
C ARG A 432 29.53 -13.72 -14.64
N GLU A 433 28.74 -12.74 -15.10
CA GLU A 433 29.16 -11.79 -16.11
C GLU A 433 30.29 -10.92 -15.59
N THR A 434 30.17 -10.43 -14.36
CA THR A 434 31.21 -9.66 -13.67
C THR A 434 32.51 -10.45 -13.55
N VAL A 435 32.42 -11.70 -13.09
CA VAL A 435 33.60 -12.59 -13.00
C VAL A 435 34.26 -12.77 -14.36
N ASN A 436 33.50 -13.08 -15.40
CA ASN A 436 34.03 -13.28 -16.75
C ASN A 436 34.71 -12.02 -17.30
N ARG A 437 34.16 -10.84 -17.04
CA ARG A 437 34.78 -9.57 -17.49
C ARG A 437 36.07 -9.25 -16.72
N LEU A 438 36.15 -9.60 -15.46
CA LEU A 438 37.33 -9.36 -14.61
C LEU A 438 38.41 -10.44 -14.77
N THR A 439 38.11 -11.53 -15.47
CA THR A 439 39.06 -12.59 -15.84
C THR A 439 39.33 -12.65 -17.35
N THR A 440 39.03 -11.58 -18.06
CA THR A 440 39.26 -11.45 -19.49
C THR A 440 40.77 -11.55 -19.81
N ASP A 441 41.10 -12.29 -20.85
CA ASP A 441 42.47 -12.44 -21.33
C ASP A 441 42.94 -11.27 -22.25
N ALA A 442 44.23 -11.22 -22.53
CA ALA A 442 44.83 -10.18 -23.35
C ALA A 442 44.32 -10.19 -24.81
N ARG A 443 43.93 -11.37 -25.33
CA ARG A 443 43.44 -11.50 -26.73
C ARG A 443 42.07 -10.81 -26.90
N ALA A 444 41.20 -10.95 -25.91
CA ALA A 444 39.89 -10.28 -25.94
C ALA A 444 40.00 -8.75 -25.95
N LEU A 445 41.10 -8.20 -25.42
CA LEU A 445 41.40 -6.76 -25.37
C LEU A 445 42.31 -6.27 -26.52
N SER A 446 42.83 -7.16 -27.35
CA SER A 446 43.68 -6.80 -28.47
C SER A 446 42.89 -6.31 -29.69
N VAL A 447 43.59 -5.57 -30.57
CA VAL A 447 43.11 -5.30 -31.90
C VAL A 447 43.01 -6.63 -32.65
N GLU A 448 41.91 -6.87 -33.34
CA GLU A 448 41.77 -8.04 -34.20
C GLU A 448 42.77 -7.91 -35.34
N ASP A 449 43.68 -8.89 -35.49
CA ASP A 449 44.47 -9.01 -36.71
C ASP A 449 43.50 -9.43 -37.84
N ASP A 450 43.08 -8.48 -38.66
CA ASP A 450 42.49 -8.78 -39.97
C ASP A 450 43.54 -9.47 -40.81
N GLY A 451 43.61 -10.84 -40.70
CA GLY A 451 44.49 -11.68 -41.49
C GLY A 451 44.11 -11.78 -42.95
#